data_9b4223a34bcc23aba38d9eb31fe9b9a4
#
_entry.id   9b4223a34bcc23aba38d9eb31fe9b9a4
#
_cell.length_a   1.000
_cell.length_b   1.000
_cell.length_c   1.000
_cell.angle_alpha   90.00
_cell.angle_beta   90.00
_cell.angle_gamma   90.00
#
_symmetry.space_group_name_H-M   'P 1'
#
loop_
_entity.id
_entity.type
_entity.pdbx_description
1 polymer ?
#
loop_
_entity_poly.entity_id
_entity_poly.type
_entity_poly.pdbx_seq_one_letter_code
_entity_poly.pdbx_strand_id
1 'polypeptide(L)'
;GSSGFNASDFIDDVENVTETLVELIDEQLMYRVLASTGLAISEFTHEIQMCLTNLNLNSQELVSLADLEPRIALTSAKLEENLGLLNAYTDFFDGTMRSNSNREKDYYDMRKIVKKFVSAMEPTTKRRGYEFLTHFDAWGIWTKKIHISEVMSIFINLYTNACKAIERAGSINRKLLISISKGTSYMTIRFEDTGDGIPKDKWAEVFAPLYTTSIPAKAFSTENDYKRGMGLGLSITEEIITELKGEIAVTEPSEGYNTCLKILLPLADKSELPEDAY
;
A
#
# COMPACT_ATOMS: atom_id res chain seq x y z
N GLY A 1 -14.98 35.63 29.32
CA GLY A 1 -15.53 34.43 28.77
C GLY A 1 -14.39 33.48 28.44
N SER A 2 -14.16 32.46 29.28
CA SER A 2 -13.24 31.37 28.99
C SER A 2 -13.92 30.49 27.92
N SER A 3 -13.43 30.52 26.71
CA SER A 3 -13.74 29.47 25.75
C SER A 3 -13.16 28.17 26.29
N GLY A 4 -14.00 27.35 26.90
CA GLY A 4 -13.59 26.03 27.38
C GLY A 4 -13.06 25.21 26.21
N PHE A 5 -11.87 24.65 26.36
CA PHE A 5 -11.32 23.66 25.45
C PHE A 5 -12.32 22.48 25.37
N ASN A 6 -12.89 22.27 24.19
CA ASN A 6 -13.78 21.15 23.95
C ASN A 6 -12.95 19.97 23.43
N ALA A 7 -12.64 19.04 24.33
CA ALA A 7 -11.83 17.87 24.00
C ALA A 7 -12.46 17.02 22.87
N SER A 8 -13.79 17.03 22.74
CA SER A 8 -14.50 16.30 21.68
C SER A 8 -14.21 16.92 20.30
N ASP A 9 -14.32 18.24 20.17
CA ASP A 9 -14.07 18.93 18.90
C ASP A 9 -12.60 18.78 18.48
N PHE A 10 -11.68 18.83 19.45
CA PHE A 10 -10.25 18.63 19.20
C PHE A 10 -9.93 17.19 18.73
N ILE A 11 -10.57 16.18 19.32
CA ILE A 11 -10.42 14.78 18.92
C ILE A 11 -10.97 14.58 17.50
N ASP A 12 -12.14 15.11 17.20
CA ASP A 12 -12.76 15.02 15.87
C ASP A 12 -11.89 15.75 14.81
N ASP A 13 -11.29 16.88 15.15
CA ASP A 13 -10.35 17.60 14.27
C ASP A 13 -9.08 16.81 14.01
N VAL A 14 -8.47 16.18 15.03
CA VAL A 14 -7.26 15.35 14.89
C VAL A 14 -7.57 14.08 14.05
N GLU A 15 -8.71 13.45 14.27
CA GLU A 15 -9.13 12.28 13.51
C GLU A 15 -9.34 12.65 12.03
N ASN A 16 -10.05 13.73 11.73
CA ASN A 16 -10.27 14.24 10.37
C ASN A 16 -8.96 14.63 9.66
N VAL A 17 -8.05 15.33 10.35
CA VAL A 17 -6.75 15.71 9.78
C VAL A 17 -5.92 14.48 9.45
N THR A 18 -5.93 13.47 10.33
CA THR A 18 -5.15 12.24 10.12
C THR A 18 -5.70 11.42 8.96
N GLU A 19 -7.02 11.28 8.86
CA GLU A 19 -7.67 10.60 7.74
C GLU A 19 -7.42 11.31 6.42
N THR A 20 -7.59 12.63 6.38
CA THR A 20 -7.32 13.45 5.20
C THR A 20 -5.85 13.36 4.79
N LEU A 21 -4.93 13.27 5.74
CA LEU A 21 -3.48 13.17 5.48
C LEU A 21 -3.13 11.79 4.89
N VAL A 22 -3.73 10.71 5.40
CA VAL A 22 -3.55 9.35 4.86
C VAL A 22 -4.11 9.28 3.44
N GLU A 23 -5.31 9.80 3.18
CA GLU A 23 -5.91 9.84 1.84
C GLU A 23 -5.09 10.70 0.86
N LEU A 24 -4.65 11.88 1.29
CA LEU A 24 -3.82 12.78 0.48
C LEU A 24 -2.45 12.16 0.16
N ILE A 25 -1.87 11.42 1.09
CA ILE A 25 -0.59 10.73 0.87
C ILE A 25 -0.78 9.55 -0.07
N ASP A 26 -1.81 8.73 0.09
CA ASP A 26 -2.13 7.62 -0.80
C ASP A 26 -2.40 8.12 -2.23
N GLU A 27 -3.16 9.18 -2.39
CA GLU A 27 -3.50 9.77 -3.69
C GLU A 27 -2.33 10.54 -4.32
N GLN A 28 -1.67 11.39 -3.56
CA GLN A 28 -0.54 12.21 -4.04
C GLN A 28 0.72 11.39 -4.30
N LEU A 29 0.99 10.36 -3.51
CA LEU A 29 2.07 9.40 -3.78
C LEU A 29 1.83 8.70 -5.12
N MET A 30 0.61 8.29 -5.38
CA MET A 30 0.26 7.60 -6.60
C MET A 30 0.35 8.52 -7.83
N TYR A 31 -0.22 9.73 -7.77
CA TYR A 31 -0.15 10.68 -8.90
C TYR A 31 1.25 11.25 -9.13
N ARG A 32 2.04 11.49 -8.10
CA ARG A 32 3.40 12.03 -8.26
C ARG A 32 4.43 10.98 -8.65
N VAL A 33 4.24 9.73 -8.25
CA VAL A 33 5.04 8.61 -8.75
C VAL A 33 4.85 8.45 -10.26
N LEU A 34 3.62 8.65 -10.75
CA LEU A 34 3.29 8.59 -12.17
C LEU A 34 3.73 9.83 -12.97
N ALA A 35 3.64 11.01 -12.36
CA ALA A 35 3.75 12.29 -13.09
C ALA A 35 5.15 12.92 -13.11
N SER A 36 6.12 12.47 -12.34
CA SER A 36 7.41 13.16 -12.26
C SER A 36 8.62 12.24 -12.16
N THR A 37 9.53 12.43 -13.09
CA THR A 37 10.95 12.04 -12.98
C THR A 37 11.49 12.28 -11.57
N GLY A 38 11.97 11.23 -10.95
CA GLY A 38 12.55 11.03 -9.61
C GLY A 38 13.05 12.15 -8.69
N LEU A 39 13.11 13.42 -9.11
CA LEU A 39 13.57 14.55 -8.27
C LEU A 39 12.53 14.95 -7.19
N ALA A 40 11.28 15.05 -7.60
CA ALA A 40 10.21 15.49 -6.70
C ALA A 40 9.88 14.47 -5.60
N ILE A 41 10.13 13.18 -5.84
CA ILE A 41 9.83 12.11 -4.88
C ILE A 41 10.78 12.14 -3.69
N SER A 42 12.08 12.38 -3.91
CA SER A 42 13.05 12.42 -2.80
C SER A 42 12.82 13.61 -1.88
N GLU A 43 12.55 14.79 -2.44
CA GLU A 43 12.19 15.98 -1.64
C GLU A 43 10.87 15.78 -0.91
N PHE A 44 9.86 15.23 -1.59
CA PHE A 44 8.56 14.94 -1.03
C PHE A 44 8.63 13.88 0.10
N THR A 45 9.42 12.81 -0.10
CA THR A 45 9.63 11.80 0.95
C THR A 45 10.28 12.42 2.19
N HIS A 46 11.23 13.32 2.00
CA HIS A 46 11.86 14.03 3.11
C HIS A 46 10.88 14.97 3.85
N GLU A 47 10.02 15.69 3.12
CA GLU A 47 8.97 16.52 3.72
C GLU A 47 7.95 15.69 4.50
N ILE A 48 7.53 14.55 3.93
CA ILE A 48 6.65 13.60 4.63
C ILE A 48 7.31 13.09 5.91
N GLN A 49 8.59 12.69 5.87
CA GLN A 49 9.32 12.24 7.06
C GLN A 49 9.36 13.29 8.16
N MET A 50 9.52 14.56 7.80
CA MET A 50 9.46 15.66 8.76
C MET A 50 8.07 15.83 9.37
N CYS A 51 7.02 15.78 8.55
CA CYS A 51 5.63 15.82 9.01
C CYS A 51 5.30 14.62 9.93
N LEU A 52 5.71 13.42 9.54
CA LEU A 52 5.51 12.21 10.32
C LEU A 52 6.24 12.25 11.67
N THR A 53 7.44 12.83 11.71
CA THR A 53 8.17 13.03 12.97
C THR A 53 7.36 13.90 13.94
N ASN A 54 6.81 15.02 13.47
CA ASN A 54 5.99 15.91 14.27
C ASN A 54 4.67 15.23 14.71
N LEU A 55 4.02 14.49 13.82
CA LEU A 55 2.79 13.77 14.14
C LEU A 55 3.04 12.64 15.15
N ASN A 56 4.18 11.93 15.07
CA ASN A 56 4.56 10.92 16.04
C ASN A 56 4.77 11.54 17.45
N LEU A 57 5.40 12.72 17.53
CA LEU A 57 5.57 13.43 18.80
C LEU A 57 4.22 13.84 19.40
N ASN A 58 3.32 14.41 18.58
CA ASN A 58 1.98 14.78 19.02
C ASN A 58 1.15 13.56 19.43
N SER A 59 1.29 12.43 18.73
CA SER A 59 0.64 11.17 19.10
C SER A 59 1.10 10.67 20.46
N GLN A 60 2.41 10.73 20.74
CA GLN A 60 2.94 10.34 22.06
C GLN A 60 2.41 11.23 23.18
N GLU A 61 2.22 12.51 22.92
CA GLU A 61 1.61 13.43 23.90
C GLU A 61 0.14 13.05 24.15
N LEU A 62 -0.65 12.73 23.11
CA LEU A 62 -2.01 12.23 23.25
C LEU A 62 -2.07 10.91 24.03
N VAL A 63 -1.14 9.99 23.79
CA VAL A 63 -1.06 8.73 24.56
C VAL A 63 -0.81 9.02 26.04
N SER A 64 0.01 10.03 26.38
CA SER A 64 0.24 10.42 27.77
C SER A 64 -1.01 10.96 28.48
N LEU A 65 -2.00 11.44 27.72
CA LEU A 65 -3.31 11.91 28.22
C LEU A 65 -4.38 10.83 28.23
N ALA A 66 -4.09 9.65 27.70
CA ALA A 66 -5.05 8.55 27.55
C ALA A 66 -5.64 8.04 28.87
N ASP A 67 -4.90 8.18 29.97
CA ASP A 67 -5.37 7.81 31.31
C ASP A 67 -6.49 8.73 31.83
N LEU A 68 -6.67 9.89 31.21
CA LEU A 68 -7.67 10.88 31.65
C LEU A 68 -9.05 10.62 31.05
N GLU A 69 -9.12 10.02 29.86
CA GLU A 69 -10.41 9.74 29.20
C GLU A 69 -10.28 8.54 28.23
N PRO A 70 -11.19 7.52 28.32
CA PRO A 70 -11.14 6.33 27.47
C PRO A 70 -11.25 6.62 25.95
N ARG A 71 -11.93 7.71 25.56
CA ARG A 71 -12.02 8.13 24.15
C ARG A 71 -10.68 8.59 23.61
N ILE A 72 -9.87 9.29 24.41
CA ILE A 72 -8.51 9.70 24.03
C ILE A 72 -7.65 8.46 23.78
N ALA A 73 -7.73 7.45 24.64
CA ALA A 73 -6.98 6.20 24.47
C ALA A 73 -7.29 5.50 23.14
N LEU A 74 -8.58 5.42 22.75
CA LEU A 74 -8.99 4.80 21.50
C LEU A 74 -8.50 5.58 20.27
N THR A 75 -8.63 6.91 20.32
CA THR A 75 -8.20 7.79 19.22
C THR A 75 -6.69 7.80 19.07
N SER A 76 -5.94 7.83 20.17
CA SER A 76 -4.47 7.72 20.16
C SER A 76 -4.01 6.40 19.57
N ALA A 77 -4.66 5.28 19.91
CA ALA A 77 -4.30 3.97 19.34
C ALA A 77 -4.52 3.92 17.83
N LYS A 78 -5.62 4.50 17.32
CA LYS A 78 -5.88 4.61 15.87
C LYS A 78 -4.85 5.52 15.17
N LEU A 79 -4.52 6.65 15.78
CA LEU A 79 -3.50 7.57 15.26
C LEU A 79 -2.13 6.89 15.16
N GLU A 80 -1.70 6.17 16.19
CA GLU A 80 -0.45 5.41 16.18
C GLU A 80 -0.45 4.34 15.08
N GLU A 81 -1.58 3.68 14.85
CA GLU A 81 -1.71 2.69 13.79
C GLU A 81 -1.52 3.31 12.40
N ASN A 82 -2.19 4.43 12.13
CA ASN A 82 -2.07 5.15 10.86
C ASN A 82 -0.67 5.70 10.64
N LEU A 83 -0.06 6.30 11.67
CA LEU A 83 1.33 6.76 11.62
C LEU A 83 2.31 5.61 11.39
N GLY A 84 2.07 4.45 11.99
CA GLY A 84 2.88 3.25 11.75
C GLY A 84 2.83 2.80 10.29
N LEU A 85 1.67 2.86 9.64
CA LEU A 85 1.51 2.55 8.23
C LEU A 85 2.23 3.57 7.34
N LEU A 86 2.08 4.86 7.62
CA LEU A 86 2.74 5.92 6.88
C LEU A 86 4.27 5.85 7.01
N ASN A 87 4.78 5.59 8.21
CA ASN A 87 6.21 5.37 8.43
C ASN A 87 6.71 4.18 7.59
N ALA A 88 5.99 3.05 7.60
CA ALA A 88 6.35 1.87 6.81
C ALA A 88 6.39 2.17 5.30
N TYR A 89 5.43 2.93 4.78
CA TYR A 89 5.43 3.37 3.38
C TYR A 89 6.63 4.27 3.08
N THR A 90 6.87 5.26 3.93
CA THR A 90 7.96 6.23 3.75
C THR A 90 9.33 5.54 3.81
N ASP A 91 9.54 4.62 4.76
CA ASP A 91 10.78 3.86 4.90
C ASP A 91 11.01 2.93 3.69
N PHE A 92 9.93 2.31 3.19
CA PHE A 92 10.00 1.49 2.00
C PHE A 92 10.40 2.32 0.77
N PHE A 93 9.77 3.48 0.55
CA PHE A 93 10.12 4.41 -0.52
C PHE A 93 11.55 4.90 -0.39
N ASP A 94 11.93 5.43 0.77
CA ASP A 94 13.28 6.00 0.99
C ASP A 94 14.37 4.95 0.85
N GLY A 95 14.22 3.80 1.48
CA GLY A 95 15.18 2.69 1.42
C GLY A 95 15.35 2.10 0.02
N THR A 96 14.32 2.20 -0.83
CA THR A 96 14.36 1.69 -2.19
C THR A 96 14.87 2.75 -3.16
N MET A 97 14.53 4.02 -2.95
CA MET A 97 14.99 5.16 -3.76
C MET A 97 16.48 5.47 -3.53
N ARG A 98 16.99 5.39 -2.30
CA ARG A 98 18.43 5.58 -2.01
C ARG A 98 19.32 4.53 -2.66
N SER A 99 18.79 3.32 -2.87
CA SER A 99 19.53 2.26 -3.58
C SER A 99 19.66 2.52 -5.08
N ASN A 100 18.87 3.44 -5.65
CA ASN A 100 18.93 3.84 -7.05
C ASN A 100 19.32 5.34 -7.15
N SER A 101 20.62 5.63 -6.93
CA SER A 101 21.17 6.99 -6.88
C SER A 101 21.05 7.74 -8.21
N ASN A 102 20.90 7.05 -9.35
CA ASN A 102 20.90 7.66 -10.68
C ASN A 102 19.50 7.90 -11.26
N ARG A 103 18.43 7.48 -10.57
CA ARG A 103 17.02 7.68 -11.01
C ARG A 103 16.71 7.17 -12.43
N GLU A 104 17.52 6.24 -12.92
CA GLU A 104 17.35 5.62 -14.22
C GLU A 104 16.57 4.31 -14.09
N LYS A 105 15.98 3.88 -15.20
CA LYS A 105 15.43 2.53 -15.31
C LYS A 105 16.53 1.50 -15.16
N ASP A 106 16.33 0.52 -14.31
CA ASP A 106 17.30 -0.52 -14.03
C ASP A 106 16.66 -1.90 -13.94
N TYR A 107 17.47 -2.95 -13.89
CA TYR A 107 17.05 -4.32 -13.71
C TYR A 107 16.93 -4.64 -12.21
N TYR A 108 15.82 -5.26 -11.81
CA TYR A 108 15.58 -5.59 -10.40
C TYR A 108 15.26 -7.07 -10.22
N ASP A 109 15.87 -7.69 -9.22
CA ASP A 109 15.41 -9.00 -8.73
C ASP A 109 14.11 -8.80 -7.94
N MET A 110 13.00 -9.21 -8.52
CA MET A 110 11.66 -9.04 -7.95
C MET A 110 11.52 -9.70 -6.57
N ARG A 111 12.25 -10.78 -6.32
CA ARG A 111 12.25 -11.42 -4.99
C ARG A 111 12.84 -10.52 -3.91
N LYS A 112 13.92 -9.78 -4.26
CA LYS A 112 14.54 -8.83 -3.31
C LYS A 112 13.58 -7.68 -3.02
N ILE A 113 12.86 -7.19 -4.04
CA ILE A 113 11.85 -6.13 -3.87
C ILE A 113 10.72 -6.62 -2.96
N VAL A 114 10.12 -7.77 -3.26
CA VAL A 114 9.00 -8.30 -2.46
C VAL A 114 9.44 -8.57 -1.02
N LYS A 115 10.63 -9.12 -0.78
CA LYS A 115 11.13 -9.31 0.58
C LYS A 115 11.29 -8.00 1.34
N LYS A 116 11.84 -6.97 0.70
CA LYS A 116 11.95 -5.62 1.31
C LYS A 116 10.57 -5.04 1.62
N PHE A 117 9.62 -5.17 0.68
CA PHE A 117 8.26 -4.71 0.87
C PHE A 117 7.59 -5.38 2.06
N VAL A 118 7.59 -6.71 2.10
CA VAL A 118 6.98 -7.47 3.21
C VAL A 118 7.63 -7.14 4.54
N SER A 119 8.96 -7.01 4.58
CA SER A 119 9.68 -6.61 5.80
C SER A 119 9.29 -5.20 6.27
N ALA A 120 9.11 -4.25 5.37
CA ALA A 120 8.66 -2.89 5.71
C ALA A 120 7.21 -2.88 6.23
N MET A 121 6.33 -3.72 5.67
CA MET A 121 4.94 -3.82 6.12
C MET A 121 4.76 -4.66 7.40
N GLU A 122 5.76 -5.46 7.80
CA GLU A 122 5.68 -6.41 8.91
C GLU A 122 5.22 -5.78 10.25
N PRO A 123 5.71 -4.60 10.68
CA PRO A 123 5.25 -3.98 11.93
C PRO A 123 3.74 -3.73 11.94
N THR A 124 3.21 -3.24 10.83
CA THR A 124 1.78 -2.93 10.66
C THR A 124 0.94 -4.20 10.54
N THR A 125 1.39 -5.17 9.75
CA THR A 125 0.68 -6.46 9.61
C THR A 125 0.59 -7.21 10.91
N LYS A 126 1.68 -7.27 11.70
CA LYS A 126 1.68 -7.90 13.03
C LYS A 126 0.71 -7.23 14.00
N ARG A 127 0.69 -5.89 14.03
CA ARG A 127 -0.22 -5.12 14.89
C ARG A 127 -1.69 -5.40 14.56
N ARG A 128 -2.02 -5.52 13.26
CA ARG A 128 -3.37 -5.86 12.79
C ARG A 128 -3.72 -7.34 12.88
N GLY A 129 -2.79 -8.19 13.30
CA GLY A 129 -2.96 -9.63 13.38
C GLY A 129 -3.06 -10.30 12.01
N TYR A 130 -2.37 -9.74 10.98
CA TYR A 130 -2.30 -10.33 9.66
C TYR A 130 -1.07 -11.23 9.54
N GLU A 131 -1.23 -12.33 8.83
CA GLU A 131 -0.14 -13.19 8.37
C GLU A 131 0.22 -12.80 6.94
N PHE A 132 1.44 -12.30 6.71
CA PHE A 132 1.90 -11.89 5.39
C PHE A 132 2.97 -12.86 4.88
N LEU A 133 2.61 -13.68 3.91
CA LEU A 133 3.40 -14.77 3.40
C LEU A 133 4.01 -14.43 2.03
N THR A 134 5.15 -15.08 1.72
CA THR A 134 5.76 -15.01 0.39
C THR A 134 6.11 -16.41 -0.10
N HIS A 135 5.92 -16.65 -1.40
CA HIS A 135 6.34 -17.87 -2.07
C HIS A 135 7.07 -17.57 -3.37
N PHE A 136 8.22 -18.22 -3.61
CA PHE A 136 9.02 -18.04 -4.82
C PHE A 136 9.42 -19.41 -5.36
N ASP A 137 9.11 -19.70 -6.62
CA ASP A 137 9.43 -20.98 -7.25
C ASP A 137 10.82 -21.02 -7.89
N ALA A 138 11.47 -19.87 -8.06
CA ALA A 138 12.77 -19.76 -8.73
C ALA A 138 13.66 -18.68 -8.12
N TRP A 139 14.95 -18.72 -8.47
CA TRP A 139 15.95 -17.69 -8.22
C TRP A 139 16.14 -16.83 -9.48
N GLY A 140 16.66 -15.60 -9.28
CA GLY A 140 17.01 -14.74 -10.40
C GLY A 140 15.82 -14.38 -11.28
N ILE A 141 14.76 -13.83 -10.66
CA ILE A 141 13.57 -13.35 -11.35
C ILE A 141 13.73 -11.85 -11.60
N TRP A 142 14.37 -11.53 -12.73
CA TRP A 142 14.76 -10.17 -13.05
C TRP A 142 13.73 -9.49 -13.96
N THR A 143 13.39 -8.24 -13.61
CA THR A 143 12.56 -7.37 -14.45
C THR A 143 13.33 -6.90 -15.68
N LYS A 144 12.64 -6.46 -16.72
CA LYS A 144 13.20 -5.51 -17.70
C LYS A 144 13.60 -4.22 -16.98
N LYS A 145 14.25 -3.29 -17.69
CA LYS A 145 14.54 -1.97 -17.12
C LYS A 145 13.27 -1.20 -16.79
N ILE A 146 13.07 -0.96 -15.51
CA ILE A 146 11.89 -0.26 -14.96
C ILE A 146 12.32 0.78 -13.94
N HIS A 147 11.45 1.71 -13.62
CA HIS A 147 11.62 2.53 -12.42
C HIS A 147 11.13 1.74 -11.21
N ILE A 148 11.94 1.67 -10.17
CA ILE A 148 11.58 0.93 -8.95
C ILE A 148 10.29 1.48 -8.32
N SER A 149 10.03 2.79 -8.44
CA SER A 149 8.82 3.45 -7.96
C SER A 149 7.53 2.90 -8.58
N GLU A 150 7.58 2.42 -9.84
CA GLU A 150 6.44 1.81 -10.52
C GLU A 150 6.02 0.52 -9.79
N VAL A 151 6.99 -0.34 -9.47
CA VAL A 151 6.72 -1.59 -8.73
C VAL A 151 6.26 -1.31 -7.30
N MET A 152 6.85 -0.31 -6.66
CA MET A 152 6.45 0.09 -5.30
C MET A 152 5.00 0.55 -5.26
N SER A 153 4.59 1.39 -6.22
CA SER A 153 3.21 1.87 -6.35
C SER A 153 2.23 0.71 -6.53
N ILE A 154 2.57 -0.25 -7.40
CA ILE A 154 1.76 -1.48 -7.58
C ILE A 154 1.55 -2.20 -6.25
N PHE A 155 2.64 -2.52 -5.52
CA PHE A 155 2.53 -3.31 -4.30
C PHE A 155 1.81 -2.59 -3.16
N ILE A 156 2.04 -1.27 -2.98
CA ILE A 156 1.34 -0.49 -1.95
C ILE A 156 -0.15 -0.49 -2.22
N ASN A 157 -0.54 -0.25 -3.48
CA ASN A 157 -1.94 -0.21 -3.84
C ASN A 157 -2.64 -1.56 -3.63
N LEU A 158 -2.01 -2.66 -4.07
CA LEU A 158 -2.57 -4.00 -3.85
C LEU A 158 -2.67 -4.34 -2.36
N TYR A 159 -1.65 -4.00 -1.58
CA TYR A 159 -1.63 -4.20 -0.13
C TYR A 159 -2.74 -3.43 0.58
N THR A 160 -2.90 -2.15 0.25
CA THR A 160 -3.94 -1.30 0.85
C THR A 160 -5.34 -1.83 0.51
N ASN A 161 -5.57 -2.24 -0.74
CA ASN A 161 -6.83 -2.84 -1.16
C ASN A 161 -7.13 -4.15 -0.43
N ALA A 162 -6.13 -5.02 -0.30
CA ALA A 162 -6.26 -6.28 0.42
C ALA A 162 -6.55 -6.07 1.92
N CYS A 163 -5.87 -5.12 2.57
CA CYS A 163 -6.15 -4.77 3.96
C CYS A 163 -7.60 -4.29 4.14
N LYS A 164 -8.08 -3.39 3.27
CA LYS A 164 -9.47 -2.93 3.28
C LYS A 164 -10.48 -4.07 3.07
N ALA A 165 -10.18 -5.01 2.17
CA ALA A 165 -11.00 -6.19 1.92
C ALA A 165 -11.07 -7.13 3.14
N ILE A 166 -9.93 -7.40 3.79
CA ILE A 166 -9.85 -8.22 5.00
C ILE A 166 -10.64 -7.59 6.15
N GLU A 167 -10.55 -6.28 6.31
CA GLU A 167 -11.31 -5.54 7.33
C GLU A 167 -12.81 -5.58 7.06
N ARG A 168 -13.25 -5.41 5.80
CA ARG A 168 -14.67 -5.54 5.44
C ARG A 168 -15.20 -6.95 5.69
N ALA A 169 -14.40 -7.97 5.39
CA ALA A 169 -14.77 -9.36 5.63
C ALA A 169 -15.00 -9.69 7.12
N GLY A 170 -14.35 -8.96 8.03
CA GLY A 170 -14.43 -9.19 9.46
C GLY A 170 -13.94 -10.59 9.90
N SER A 171 -13.18 -11.28 9.04
CA SER A 171 -12.71 -12.64 9.28
C SER A 171 -11.61 -12.70 10.34
N ILE A 172 -11.59 -13.79 11.11
CA ILE A 172 -10.48 -14.10 12.03
C ILE A 172 -9.26 -14.55 11.23
N ASN A 173 -9.45 -15.20 10.07
CA ASN A 173 -8.38 -15.62 9.18
C ASN A 173 -7.94 -14.43 8.32
N ARG A 174 -6.84 -13.78 8.69
CA ARG A 174 -6.33 -12.54 8.07
C ARG A 174 -4.99 -12.81 7.42
N LYS A 175 -5.01 -13.20 6.15
CA LYS A 175 -3.80 -13.59 5.41
C LYS A 175 -3.62 -12.79 4.14
N LEU A 176 -2.36 -12.52 3.85
CA LEU A 176 -1.86 -11.95 2.60
C LEU A 176 -0.78 -12.89 2.05
N LEU A 177 -0.75 -13.11 0.75
CA LEU A 177 0.27 -13.91 0.09
C LEU A 177 0.74 -13.20 -1.19
N ILE A 178 2.06 -13.07 -1.33
CA ILE A 178 2.67 -12.75 -2.62
C ILE A 178 3.43 -13.98 -3.10
N SER A 179 3.01 -14.54 -4.21
CA SER A 179 3.75 -15.61 -4.86
C SER A 179 4.28 -15.17 -6.21
N ILE A 180 5.52 -15.56 -6.53
CA ILE A 180 6.15 -15.24 -7.81
C ILE A 180 6.63 -16.52 -8.46
N SER A 181 6.23 -16.72 -9.71
CA SER A 181 6.70 -17.80 -10.56
C SER A 181 7.40 -17.27 -11.80
N LYS A 182 8.46 -18.00 -12.21
CA LYS A 182 9.27 -17.66 -13.38
C LYS A 182 8.82 -18.46 -14.57
N GLY A 183 8.24 -17.79 -15.56
CA GLY A 183 7.95 -18.37 -16.85
C GLY A 183 9.12 -18.23 -17.84
N THR A 184 8.86 -18.46 -19.12
CA THR A 184 9.86 -18.34 -20.19
C THR A 184 10.16 -16.88 -20.53
N SER A 185 9.13 -16.07 -20.75
CA SER A 185 9.23 -14.65 -21.14
C SER A 185 8.64 -13.70 -20.13
N TYR A 186 7.82 -14.19 -19.22
CA TYR A 186 7.11 -13.42 -18.21
C TYR A 186 7.29 -14.05 -16.84
N MET A 187 7.39 -13.20 -15.81
CA MET A 187 7.12 -13.61 -14.44
C MET A 187 5.63 -13.48 -14.16
N THR A 188 5.11 -14.37 -13.34
CA THR A 188 3.75 -14.26 -12.80
C THR A 188 3.85 -13.88 -11.32
N ILE A 189 3.21 -12.78 -10.95
CA ILE A 189 3.06 -12.35 -9.56
C ILE A 189 1.59 -12.55 -9.20
N ARG A 190 1.31 -13.25 -8.10
CA ARG A 190 -0.03 -13.40 -7.56
C ARG A 190 -0.07 -12.72 -6.20
N PHE A 191 -0.97 -11.77 -6.05
CA PHE A 191 -1.26 -11.11 -4.79
C PHE A 191 -2.62 -11.62 -4.30
N GLU A 192 -2.62 -12.33 -3.17
CA GLU A 192 -3.80 -13.03 -2.67
C GLU A 192 -4.13 -12.59 -1.25
N ASP A 193 -5.42 -12.47 -0.95
CA ASP A 193 -5.93 -12.08 0.36
C ASP A 193 -7.15 -12.90 0.80
N THR A 194 -7.42 -12.89 2.10
CA THR A 194 -8.58 -13.52 2.73
C THR A 194 -9.72 -12.54 3.01
N GLY A 195 -9.82 -11.47 2.21
CA GLY A 195 -10.86 -10.46 2.30
C GLY A 195 -12.23 -10.95 1.88
N ASP A 196 -13.11 -10.01 1.54
CA ASP A 196 -14.49 -10.27 1.12
C ASP A 196 -14.62 -10.82 -0.31
N GLY A 197 -13.49 -10.93 -1.06
CA GLY A 197 -13.47 -11.45 -2.42
C GLY A 197 -14.00 -10.47 -3.46
N ILE A 198 -13.85 -10.85 -4.73
CA ILE A 198 -14.39 -10.10 -5.87
C ILE A 198 -15.36 -11.01 -6.62
N PRO A 199 -16.66 -10.66 -6.76
CA PRO A 199 -17.61 -11.43 -7.54
C PRO A 199 -17.15 -11.59 -9.00
N LYS A 200 -17.35 -12.77 -9.58
CA LYS A 200 -16.84 -13.09 -10.93
C LYS A 200 -17.36 -12.16 -12.04
N ASP A 201 -18.59 -11.72 -11.92
CA ASP A 201 -19.22 -10.75 -12.82
C ASP A 201 -18.60 -9.36 -12.74
N LYS A 202 -17.79 -9.07 -11.71
CA LYS A 202 -17.10 -7.79 -11.48
C LYS A 202 -15.61 -7.80 -11.83
N TRP A 203 -15.05 -8.94 -12.21
CA TRP A 203 -13.60 -9.08 -12.44
C TRP A 203 -13.02 -8.11 -13.48
N ALA A 204 -13.75 -7.83 -14.54
CA ALA A 204 -13.34 -6.85 -15.55
C ALA A 204 -13.61 -5.39 -15.10
N GLU A 205 -14.66 -5.17 -14.30
CA GLU A 205 -15.10 -3.85 -13.91
C GLU A 205 -14.21 -3.22 -12.82
N VAL A 206 -13.54 -4.03 -11.99
CA VAL A 206 -12.74 -3.52 -10.86
C VAL A 206 -11.54 -2.66 -11.28
N PHE A 207 -11.13 -2.73 -12.54
CA PHE A 207 -10.09 -1.89 -13.12
C PHE A 207 -10.62 -0.59 -13.75
N ALA A 208 -11.95 -0.44 -13.86
CA ALA A 208 -12.53 0.80 -14.36
C ALA A 208 -12.26 1.98 -13.40
N PRO A 209 -11.90 3.16 -13.91
CA PRO A 209 -11.71 4.34 -13.07
C PRO A 209 -12.95 4.63 -12.23
N LEU A 210 -12.75 5.03 -10.97
CA LEU A 210 -13.81 5.34 -9.99
C LEU A 210 -14.68 4.13 -9.61
N TYR A 211 -14.30 2.92 -9.99
CA TYR A 211 -14.97 1.72 -9.48
C TYR A 211 -14.62 1.51 -8.01
N THR A 212 -15.62 1.53 -7.15
CA THR A 212 -15.45 1.25 -5.73
C THR A 212 -16.62 0.40 -5.23
N THR A 213 -16.30 -0.62 -4.44
CA THR A 213 -17.28 -1.40 -3.68
C THR A 213 -17.62 -0.72 -2.34
N SER A 214 -16.94 0.38 -2.02
CA SER A 214 -17.23 1.18 -0.83
C SER A 214 -18.53 1.94 -1.01
N ILE A 215 -19.38 1.95 0.01
CA ILE A 215 -20.67 2.63 -0.01
C ILE A 215 -20.47 4.13 -0.18
N PRO A 216 -21.15 4.82 -1.14
CA PRO A 216 -21.06 6.26 -1.25
C PRO A 216 -21.48 6.92 0.04
N ALA A 217 -20.72 7.88 0.54
CA ALA A 217 -21.09 8.61 1.73
C ALA A 217 -22.42 9.30 1.54
N LYS A 218 -23.37 9.03 2.41
CA LYS A 218 -24.41 10.03 2.70
C LYS A 218 -23.69 11.20 3.36
N ALA A 219 -23.81 12.40 2.79
CA ALA A 219 -23.32 13.60 3.41
C ALA A 219 -23.77 13.61 4.89
N PHE A 220 -22.80 13.78 5.80
CA PHE A 220 -23.01 13.80 7.26
C PHE A 220 -23.26 12.44 7.97
N SER A 221 -22.38 11.44 7.82
CA SER A 221 -22.35 10.33 8.75
C SER A 221 -20.93 10.15 9.34
N THR A 222 -20.83 10.37 10.63
CA THR A 222 -19.61 10.32 11.46
C THR A 222 -19.16 8.91 11.85
N GLU A 223 -19.68 7.86 11.21
CA GLU A 223 -19.32 6.48 11.50
C GLU A 223 -18.80 5.76 10.25
N ASN A 224 -17.52 5.36 10.31
CA ASN A 224 -16.81 4.46 9.40
C ASN A 224 -16.34 5.01 8.04
N ASP A 225 -15.64 6.13 7.99
CA ASP A 225 -14.95 6.63 6.78
C ASP A 225 -13.73 5.80 6.35
N TYR A 226 -13.24 4.87 7.18
CA TYR A 226 -12.15 3.92 6.86
C TYR A 226 -12.42 3.00 5.67
N LYS A 227 -13.62 3.00 5.12
CA LYS A 227 -14.03 2.12 4.01
C LYS A 227 -13.98 2.80 2.64
N ARG A 228 -13.55 4.07 2.57
CA ARG A 228 -13.53 4.84 1.34
C ARG A 228 -12.21 4.69 0.61
N GLY A 229 -12.25 4.31 -0.63
CA GLY A 229 -11.21 4.52 -1.61
C GLY A 229 -11.89 5.19 -2.82
N MET A 230 -11.21 6.12 -3.49
CA MET A 230 -11.75 6.81 -4.67
C MET A 230 -11.94 5.90 -5.89
N GLY A 231 -11.64 4.61 -5.77
CA GLY A 231 -11.76 3.67 -6.89
C GLY A 231 -10.76 3.90 -8.02
N LEU A 232 -9.66 4.60 -7.77
CA LEU A 232 -8.62 4.87 -8.75
C LEU A 232 -7.43 3.92 -8.66
N GLY A 233 -7.27 3.23 -7.55
CA GLY A 233 -6.08 2.45 -7.27
C GLY A 233 -5.82 1.33 -8.28
N LEU A 234 -6.80 0.50 -8.59
CA LEU A 234 -6.61 -0.61 -9.53
C LEU A 234 -6.50 -0.13 -10.98
N SER A 235 -7.20 0.94 -11.38
CA SER A 235 -7.05 1.51 -12.72
C SER A 235 -5.65 2.08 -12.97
N ILE A 236 -5.07 2.77 -11.98
CA ILE A 236 -3.69 3.25 -12.05
C ILE A 236 -2.70 2.09 -12.05
N THR A 237 -2.95 1.05 -11.24
CA THR A 237 -2.11 -0.16 -11.25
C THR A 237 -2.11 -0.84 -12.61
N GLU A 238 -3.27 -0.94 -13.26
CA GLU A 238 -3.40 -1.49 -14.62
C GLU A 238 -2.64 -0.64 -15.64
N GLU A 239 -2.73 0.69 -15.55
CA GLU A 239 -2.02 1.61 -16.42
C GLU A 239 -0.49 1.44 -16.30
N ILE A 240 0.05 1.45 -15.08
CA ILE A 240 1.48 1.20 -14.83
C ILE A 240 1.92 -0.15 -15.42
N ILE A 241 1.16 -1.22 -15.15
CA ILE A 241 1.50 -2.56 -15.62
C ILE A 241 1.46 -2.63 -17.14
N THR A 242 0.51 -1.95 -17.78
CA THR A 242 0.40 -1.86 -19.23
C THR A 242 1.60 -1.11 -19.84
N GLU A 243 2.03 -0.01 -19.23
CA GLU A 243 3.26 0.72 -19.65
C GLU A 243 4.51 -0.16 -19.53
N LEU A 244 4.56 -1.01 -18.52
CA LEU A 244 5.62 -2.01 -18.33
C LEU A 244 5.49 -3.22 -19.29
N LYS A 245 4.54 -3.20 -20.24
CA LYS A 245 4.25 -4.29 -21.18
C LYS A 245 3.80 -5.59 -20.48
N GLY A 246 3.16 -5.43 -19.36
CA GLY A 246 2.57 -6.48 -18.55
C GLY A 246 1.05 -6.54 -18.69
N GLU A 247 0.46 -7.41 -17.90
CA GLU A 247 -1.00 -7.60 -17.79
C GLU A 247 -1.38 -7.81 -16.32
N ILE A 248 -2.54 -7.30 -15.90
CA ILE A 248 -3.15 -7.61 -14.62
C ILE A 248 -4.56 -8.12 -14.81
N ALA A 249 -4.96 -9.10 -14.02
CA ALA A 249 -6.32 -9.63 -14.02
C ALA A 249 -6.69 -10.20 -12.64
N VAL A 250 -7.98 -10.17 -12.32
CA VAL A 250 -8.52 -10.99 -11.23
C VAL A 250 -8.59 -12.43 -11.70
N THR A 251 -8.15 -13.37 -10.88
CA THR A 251 -8.18 -14.81 -11.20
C THR A 251 -8.68 -15.60 -10.00
N GLU A 252 -8.95 -16.90 -10.20
CA GLU A 252 -9.27 -17.79 -9.09
C GLU A 252 -8.16 -17.79 -8.04
N PRO A 253 -8.48 -17.57 -6.77
CA PRO A 253 -7.50 -17.60 -5.69
C PRO A 253 -7.06 -19.04 -5.39
N SER A 254 -5.92 -19.16 -4.73
CA SER A 254 -5.48 -20.43 -4.16
C SER A 254 -6.37 -20.86 -3.00
N GLU A 255 -6.33 -22.15 -2.63
CA GLU A 255 -7.09 -22.67 -1.50
C GLU A 255 -6.77 -21.90 -0.21
N GLY A 256 -7.82 -21.45 0.47
CA GLY A 256 -7.73 -20.67 1.71
C GLY A 256 -7.61 -19.15 1.50
N TYR A 257 -7.67 -18.66 0.26
CA TYR A 257 -7.75 -17.23 -0.09
C TYR A 257 -9.06 -16.93 -0.82
N ASN A 258 -9.50 -15.68 -0.81
CA ASN A 258 -10.77 -15.23 -1.38
C ASN A 258 -10.59 -14.32 -2.59
N THR A 259 -9.45 -13.62 -2.69
CA THR A 259 -9.09 -12.74 -3.81
C THR A 259 -7.75 -13.17 -4.38
N CYS A 260 -7.58 -13.05 -5.70
CA CYS A 260 -6.30 -13.12 -6.36
C CYS A 260 -6.20 -12.10 -7.49
N LEU A 261 -5.25 -11.18 -7.36
CA LEU A 261 -4.80 -10.32 -8.44
C LEU A 261 -3.52 -10.91 -9.04
N LYS A 262 -3.62 -11.34 -10.30
CA LYS A 262 -2.52 -11.95 -11.05
C LYS A 262 -1.91 -10.91 -11.98
N ILE A 263 -0.61 -10.73 -11.89
CA ILE A 263 0.18 -9.82 -12.73
C ILE A 263 1.16 -10.63 -13.55
N LEU A 264 1.28 -10.30 -14.83
CA LEU A 264 2.33 -10.76 -15.73
C LEU A 264 3.26 -9.59 -16.04
N LEU A 265 4.55 -9.74 -15.76
CA LEU A 265 5.56 -8.75 -16.14
C LEU A 265 6.65 -9.41 -16.99
N PRO A 266 7.17 -8.72 -18.03
CA PRO A 266 8.25 -9.26 -18.85
C PRO A 266 9.52 -9.52 -18.04
N LEU A 267 10.15 -10.66 -18.27
CA LEU A 267 11.46 -11.00 -17.72
C LEU A 267 12.57 -10.36 -18.56
N ALA A 268 13.64 -9.96 -17.91
CA ALA A 268 14.89 -9.65 -18.59
C ALA A 268 15.51 -10.92 -19.18
N ASP A 269 16.05 -10.79 -20.39
CA ASP A 269 16.85 -11.84 -20.96
C ASP A 269 18.22 -11.91 -20.27
N LYS A 270 18.81 -13.10 -20.18
CA LYS A 270 20.12 -13.26 -19.54
C LYS A 270 21.21 -12.37 -20.14
N SER A 271 21.12 -12.11 -21.44
CA SER A 271 22.06 -11.26 -22.16
C SER A 271 21.92 -9.76 -21.87
N GLU A 272 20.82 -9.35 -21.26
CA GLU A 272 20.55 -7.96 -20.90
C GLU A 272 21.02 -7.61 -19.49
N LEU A 273 21.25 -8.64 -18.65
CA LEU A 273 21.61 -8.45 -17.25
C LEU A 273 23.10 -8.12 -17.10
N PRO A 274 23.46 -7.27 -16.11
CA PRO A 274 24.84 -7.01 -15.78
C PRO A 274 25.53 -8.28 -15.27
N GLU A 275 26.88 -8.36 -15.45
CA GLU A 275 27.69 -9.56 -15.11
C GLU A 275 27.59 -9.95 -13.63
N ASP A 276 27.31 -9.00 -12.74
CA ASP A 276 27.15 -9.17 -11.29
C ASP A 276 25.71 -9.54 -10.85
N ALA A 277 24.80 -9.76 -11.78
CA ALA A 277 23.41 -10.13 -11.51
C ALA A 277 23.22 -11.59 -11.02
N TYR A 278 24.30 -12.41 -10.99
CA TYR A 278 24.25 -13.85 -10.68
C TYR A 278 25.03 -14.22 -9.42
#